data_27e25ae8ca2689e715305c1e1074c53d
#
_entry.id   27e25ae8ca2689e715305c1e1074c53d
#
_cell.length_a   1.000
_cell.length_b   1.000
_cell.length_c   1.000
_cell.angle_alpha   90.00
_cell.angle_beta   90.00
_cell.angle_gamma   90.00
#
_symmetry.space_group_name_H-M   'P 1'
#
loop_
_entity.id
_entity.type
_entity.pdbx_description
1 polymer ?
#
loop_
_entity_poly.entity_id
_entity_poly.type
_entity_poly.pdbx_seq_one_letter_code
_entity_poly.pdbx_strand_id
1 'polypeptide(L)'
;YAYGEEVGEFQNDEQFVEVYGGRSTGWRDGWVRRWTAGATYHRARYAATPGEPLGGPLPEDIELAYPWLGFDLVEDVYEVRTNLDQIERTEDVLLGLRAGGRVGYAAESLGSDRDALMLSAYAQNGWDFGRERSLFVTTVATGRVEDGGLRNAVWSAAARYYARTSENTKFFAAVNGAVTEKLDADQQLLLGGEEGLRGYPLRYQAGTSRALLTLEERYYTDWYPFRLFHVAGAAFFDMGRTWGTDVTGATSDGLLKNFGIGLRLGSSRSAFGNVIHIDLAFPLDGGDDIDSVQFVVETKVRF
;
A
#
# COMPACT_ATOMS: atom_id res chain seq x y z
N TYR A 1 -5.06 -0.84 -17.32
CA TYR A 1 -6.45 -1.18 -16.94
C TYR A 1 -7.34 0.06 -17.03
N ALA A 2 -8.58 -0.11 -17.42
CA ALA A 2 -9.61 0.93 -17.37
C ALA A 2 -10.96 0.27 -17.04
N TYR A 3 -11.70 0.83 -16.07
CA TYR A 3 -13.01 0.32 -15.63
C TYR A 3 -13.02 -1.16 -15.22
N GLY A 4 -11.93 -1.64 -14.65
CA GLY A 4 -11.75 -3.04 -14.26
C GLY A 4 -11.32 -3.97 -15.39
N GLU A 5 -11.30 -3.50 -16.62
CA GLU A 5 -10.91 -4.27 -17.79
C GLU A 5 -9.44 -4.06 -18.16
N GLU A 6 -8.83 -5.09 -18.68
CA GLU A 6 -7.51 -5.00 -19.29
C GLU A 6 -7.64 -4.39 -20.68
N VAL A 7 -7.14 -3.16 -20.84
CA VAL A 7 -7.27 -2.42 -22.10
C VAL A 7 -6.06 -2.57 -23.01
N GLY A 8 -4.99 -3.16 -22.52
CA GLY A 8 -3.77 -3.40 -23.29
C GLY A 8 -2.69 -4.12 -22.53
N GLU A 9 -1.75 -4.66 -23.28
CA GLU A 9 -0.63 -5.44 -22.79
C GLU A 9 0.68 -5.01 -23.46
N PHE A 10 1.76 -5.01 -22.70
CA PHE A 10 3.12 -4.85 -23.20
C PHE A 10 4.08 -5.82 -22.47
N GLN A 11 5.16 -6.17 -23.15
CA GLN A 11 6.24 -6.97 -22.56
C GLN A 11 7.18 -6.08 -21.77
N ASN A 12 7.63 -6.55 -20.60
CA ASN A 12 8.63 -5.90 -19.78
C ASN A 12 9.79 -6.85 -19.50
N ASP A 13 11.03 -6.42 -19.82
CA ASP A 13 12.29 -7.05 -19.41
C ASP A 13 12.97 -6.16 -18.38
N GLU A 14 12.86 -6.52 -17.10
CA GLU A 14 13.37 -5.76 -15.98
C GLU A 14 14.58 -6.42 -15.33
N GLN A 15 15.62 -5.63 -15.06
CA GLN A 15 16.78 -6.01 -14.28
C GLN A 15 16.99 -5.01 -13.16
N PHE A 16 16.99 -5.52 -11.94
CA PHE A 16 17.22 -4.71 -10.76
C PHE A 16 18.31 -5.33 -9.89
N VAL A 17 19.36 -4.55 -9.61
CA VAL A 17 20.45 -4.94 -8.72
C VAL A 17 20.72 -3.80 -7.75
N GLU A 18 20.71 -4.08 -6.46
CA GLU A 18 21.07 -3.12 -5.42
C GLU A 18 22.13 -3.75 -4.49
N VAL A 19 23.21 -3.02 -4.25
CA VAL A 19 24.23 -3.37 -3.27
C VAL A 19 24.40 -2.23 -2.30
N TYR A 20 24.33 -2.52 -1.02
CA TYR A 20 24.47 -1.49 0.00
C TYR A 20 25.12 -2.01 1.28
N GLY A 21 25.63 -1.07 2.06
CA GLY A 21 26.13 -1.29 3.41
C GLY A 21 25.72 -0.16 4.32
N GLY A 22 25.77 -0.40 5.61
CA GLY A 22 25.34 0.61 6.55
C GLY A 22 25.97 0.48 7.92
N ARG A 23 25.85 1.55 8.71
CA ARG A 23 26.30 1.62 10.09
C ARG A 23 25.16 2.13 10.98
N SER A 24 24.88 1.36 12.04
CA SER A 24 23.98 1.79 13.11
C SER A 24 24.80 2.36 14.26
N THR A 25 24.29 3.42 14.91
CA THR A 25 24.82 3.91 16.17
C THR A 25 24.46 3.02 17.36
N GLY A 26 23.61 2.00 17.12
CA GLY A 26 22.94 1.25 18.19
C GLY A 26 21.90 2.11 18.92
N TRP A 27 21.34 1.56 19.97
CA TRP A 27 20.40 2.28 20.83
C TRP A 27 21.13 3.33 21.67
N ARG A 28 20.67 4.58 21.60
CA ARG A 28 21.15 5.71 22.40
C ARG A 28 20.00 6.64 22.71
N ASP A 29 19.76 6.89 23.99
CA ASP A 29 18.74 7.83 24.50
C ASP A 29 17.35 7.60 23.89
N GLY A 30 16.93 6.34 23.75
CA GLY A 30 15.64 5.97 23.17
C GLY A 30 15.60 5.94 21.64
N TRP A 31 16.73 6.12 20.96
CA TRP A 31 16.78 6.21 19.50
C TRP A 31 17.82 5.27 18.89
N VAL A 32 17.48 4.75 17.71
CA VAL A 32 18.43 4.08 16.81
C VAL A 32 18.55 4.92 15.52
N ARG A 33 19.80 5.25 15.16
CA ARG A 33 20.13 5.95 13.93
C ARG A 33 20.95 5.05 13.04
N ARG A 34 20.60 5.00 11.76
CA ARG A 34 21.31 4.21 10.75
C ARG A 34 21.65 5.08 9.56
N TRP A 35 22.88 4.97 9.11
CA TRP A 35 23.36 5.54 7.86
C TRP A 35 23.61 4.39 6.90
N THR A 36 23.15 4.52 5.67
CA THR A 36 23.34 3.53 4.62
C THR A 36 23.92 4.21 3.38
N ALA A 37 24.74 3.51 2.66
CA ALA A 37 25.22 3.93 1.36
C ALA A 37 25.20 2.73 0.43
N GLY A 38 24.86 2.94 -0.82
CA GLY A 38 24.77 1.87 -1.79
C GLY A 38 24.81 2.37 -3.21
N ALA A 39 24.67 1.44 -4.13
CA ALA A 39 24.51 1.69 -5.55
C ALA A 39 23.39 0.80 -6.07
N THR A 40 22.60 1.34 -6.97
CA THR A 40 21.50 0.67 -7.65
C THR A 40 21.73 0.70 -9.14
N TYR A 41 21.47 -0.42 -9.79
CA TYR A 41 21.30 -0.54 -11.24
C TYR A 41 19.88 -1.02 -11.50
N HIS A 42 19.14 -0.26 -12.29
CA HIS A 42 17.79 -0.59 -12.71
C HIS A 42 17.67 -0.36 -14.21
N ARG A 43 17.27 -1.40 -14.93
CA ARG A 43 16.97 -1.34 -16.36
C ARG A 43 15.61 -1.97 -16.58
N ALA A 44 14.73 -1.26 -17.27
CA ALA A 44 13.46 -1.77 -17.77
C ALA A 44 13.37 -1.49 -19.27
N ARG A 45 13.00 -2.49 -20.05
CA ARG A 45 12.78 -2.38 -21.50
C ARG A 45 11.39 -2.86 -21.83
N TYR A 46 10.71 -2.11 -22.66
CA TYR A 46 9.33 -2.35 -22.98
C TYR A 46 9.16 -2.61 -24.48
N ALA A 47 8.29 -3.57 -24.81
CA ALA A 47 7.93 -3.87 -26.19
C ALA A 47 6.44 -4.16 -26.28
N ALA A 48 5.81 -3.79 -27.41
CA ALA A 48 4.43 -4.15 -27.67
C ALA A 48 4.28 -5.68 -27.74
N THR A 49 3.25 -6.23 -27.10
CA THR A 49 2.87 -7.64 -27.26
C THR A 49 2.28 -7.85 -28.64
N PRO A 50 2.82 -8.76 -29.47
CA PRO A 50 2.32 -8.98 -30.81
C PRO A 50 0.84 -9.41 -30.83
N GLY A 51 -0.02 -8.64 -31.49
CA GLY A 51 -1.45 -8.95 -31.63
C GLY A 51 -2.33 -8.38 -30.52
N GLU A 52 -1.75 -7.78 -29.47
CA GLU A 52 -2.50 -7.16 -28.39
C GLU A 52 -2.49 -5.61 -28.50
N PRO A 53 -3.56 -4.93 -28.06
CA PRO A 53 -3.58 -3.48 -28.02
C PRO A 53 -2.64 -2.98 -26.90
N LEU A 54 -2.12 -1.76 -27.02
CA LEU A 54 -1.31 -1.14 -25.98
C LEU A 54 -2.16 -0.50 -24.85
N GLY A 55 -3.39 -0.12 -25.16
CA GLY A 55 -4.30 0.55 -24.22
C GLY A 55 -3.87 1.95 -23.76
N GLY A 56 -2.65 2.38 -24.10
CA GLY A 56 -2.03 3.65 -23.75
C GLY A 56 -0.68 3.82 -24.47
N PRO A 57 0.13 4.81 -24.09
CA PRO A 57 1.49 4.93 -24.61
C PRO A 57 2.35 3.76 -24.15
N LEU A 58 3.21 3.24 -25.03
CA LEU A 58 4.24 2.29 -24.60
C LEU A 58 5.17 2.99 -23.63
N PRO A 59 5.48 2.37 -22.46
CA PRO A 59 6.42 2.94 -21.53
C PRO A 59 7.81 3.17 -22.17
N GLU A 60 8.49 4.23 -21.74
CA GLU A 60 9.85 4.51 -22.18
C GLU A 60 10.83 3.53 -21.52
N ASP A 61 11.80 3.06 -22.27
CA ASP A 61 12.92 2.30 -21.71
C ASP A 61 13.66 3.15 -20.66
N ILE A 62 14.08 2.51 -19.58
CA ILE A 62 14.80 3.15 -18.48
C ILE A 62 16.06 2.35 -18.20
N GLU A 63 17.19 3.06 -18.08
CA GLU A 63 18.45 2.51 -17.58
C GLU A 63 19.10 3.50 -16.59
N LEU A 64 19.05 3.17 -15.30
CA LEU A 64 19.52 4.03 -14.22
C LEU A 64 20.60 3.31 -13.41
N ALA A 65 21.79 3.89 -13.35
CA ALA A 65 22.88 3.45 -12.50
C ALA A 65 23.27 4.59 -11.56
N TYR A 66 23.09 4.42 -10.25
CA TYR A 66 23.31 5.51 -9.31
C TYR A 66 23.80 5.06 -7.94
N PRO A 67 24.78 5.76 -7.36
CA PRO A 67 25.06 5.73 -5.93
C PRO A 67 23.99 6.48 -5.15
N TRP A 68 23.77 6.07 -3.90
CA TRP A 68 22.83 6.73 -3.01
C TRP A 68 23.29 6.71 -1.55
N LEU A 69 22.79 7.67 -0.79
CA LEU A 69 22.92 7.75 0.67
C LEU A 69 21.55 7.69 1.31
N GLY A 70 21.45 6.96 2.41
CA GLY A 70 20.23 6.81 3.18
C GLY A 70 20.45 7.09 4.66
N PHE A 71 19.37 7.48 5.30
CA PHE A 71 19.30 7.70 6.74
C PHE A 71 17.98 7.14 7.28
N ASP A 72 18.05 6.41 8.40
CA ASP A 72 16.90 5.91 9.15
C ASP A 72 17.02 6.30 10.61
N LEU A 73 15.89 6.72 11.17
CA LEU A 73 15.71 7.06 12.57
C LEU A 73 14.55 6.24 13.12
N VAL A 74 14.76 5.58 14.25
CA VAL A 74 13.73 4.79 14.94
C VAL A 74 13.75 5.14 16.42
N GLU A 75 12.62 5.59 16.92
CA GLU A 75 12.35 5.76 18.35
C GLU A 75 11.93 4.42 18.94
N ASP A 76 12.60 4.01 20.02
CA ASP A 76 12.39 2.72 20.66
C ASP A 76 11.22 2.77 21.65
N VAL A 77 10.01 3.01 21.14
CA VAL A 77 8.76 3.03 21.91
C VAL A 77 7.82 1.97 21.36
N TYR A 78 7.74 0.84 22.07
CA TYR A 78 6.88 -0.29 21.71
C TYR A 78 5.84 -0.54 22.77
N GLU A 79 4.70 -1.06 22.35
CA GLU A 79 3.66 -1.59 23.21
C GLU A 79 3.22 -2.98 22.76
N VAL A 80 2.81 -3.77 23.75
CA VAL A 80 2.25 -5.09 23.50
C VAL A 80 0.74 -4.96 23.35
N ARG A 81 0.21 -5.46 22.23
CA ARG A 81 -1.21 -5.46 21.91
C ARG A 81 -1.69 -6.85 21.54
N THR A 82 -2.99 -7.07 21.60
CA THR A 82 -3.65 -8.29 21.12
C THR A 82 -4.81 -7.91 20.21
N ASN A 83 -5.04 -8.68 19.14
CA ASN A 83 -6.11 -8.42 18.21
C ASN A 83 -6.02 -7.05 17.52
N LEU A 84 -4.82 -6.60 17.13
CA LEU A 84 -4.64 -5.40 16.34
C LEU A 84 -4.72 -5.74 14.84
N ASP A 85 -3.68 -6.36 14.32
CA ASP A 85 -3.60 -6.86 12.95
C ASP A 85 -3.78 -8.39 12.87
N GLN A 86 -3.62 -9.10 13.98
CA GLN A 86 -3.77 -10.55 14.08
C GLN A 86 -4.94 -10.93 15.01
N ILE A 87 -5.33 -12.22 15.03
CA ILE A 87 -6.41 -12.73 15.85
C ILE A 87 -5.83 -13.63 16.95
N GLU A 88 -6.17 -13.33 18.22
CA GLU A 88 -5.73 -14.06 19.42
C GLU A 88 -4.20 -14.25 19.51
N ARG A 89 -3.47 -13.25 19.04
CA ARG A 89 -2.00 -13.21 19.11
C ARG A 89 -1.52 -11.91 19.72
N THR A 90 -0.41 -12.01 20.43
CA THR A 90 0.30 -10.87 20.98
C THR A 90 1.18 -10.25 19.89
N GLU A 91 1.12 -8.95 19.78
CA GLU A 91 1.81 -8.14 18.78
C GLU A 91 2.65 -7.07 19.46
N ASP A 92 3.93 -6.98 19.11
CA ASP A 92 4.80 -5.85 19.49
C ASP A 92 4.61 -4.73 18.49
N VAL A 93 4.02 -3.63 18.94
CA VAL A 93 3.60 -2.53 18.08
C VAL A 93 4.49 -1.32 18.34
N LEU A 94 5.15 -0.83 17.30
CA LEU A 94 5.94 0.39 17.36
C LEU A 94 5.02 1.61 17.42
N LEU A 95 5.03 2.31 18.53
CA LEU A 95 4.37 3.61 18.71
C LEU A 95 5.32 4.78 18.42
N GLY A 96 6.64 4.57 18.64
CA GLY A 96 7.64 5.59 18.38
C GLY A 96 7.73 6.03 16.92
N LEU A 97 8.30 7.21 16.74
CA LEU A 97 8.60 7.73 15.39
C LEU A 97 9.60 6.81 14.68
N ARG A 98 9.25 6.42 13.47
CA ARG A 98 10.19 5.87 12.51
C ARG A 98 10.17 6.73 11.25
N ALA A 99 11.32 7.27 10.87
CA ALA A 99 11.45 8.11 9.67
C ALA A 99 12.77 7.81 8.97
N GLY A 100 12.79 7.99 7.67
CA GLY A 100 14.00 7.81 6.89
C GLY A 100 13.83 8.27 5.46
N GLY A 101 14.90 8.15 4.70
CA GLY A 101 14.89 8.47 3.28
C GLY A 101 16.22 8.17 2.62
N ARG A 102 16.21 8.28 1.31
CA ARG A 102 17.38 8.06 0.45
C ARG A 102 17.45 9.18 -0.59
N VAL A 103 18.66 9.55 -0.91
CA VAL A 103 18.99 10.46 -2.01
C VAL A 103 20.06 9.80 -2.86
N GLY A 104 19.81 9.65 -4.14
CA GLY A 104 20.75 9.11 -5.12
C GLY A 104 20.85 9.98 -6.36
N TYR A 105 21.91 9.85 -7.11
CA TYR A 105 22.08 10.58 -8.36
C TYR A 105 22.48 9.63 -9.48
N ALA A 106 21.57 9.45 -10.43
CA ALA A 106 21.81 8.76 -11.69
C ALA A 106 22.47 9.75 -12.64
N ALA A 107 23.51 9.31 -13.33
CA ALA A 107 24.24 10.13 -14.29
C ALA A 107 24.59 9.31 -15.55
N GLU A 108 24.52 9.95 -16.72
CA GLU A 108 24.97 9.33 -17.98
C GLU A 108 26.41 8.85 -17.90
N SER A 109 27.28 9.59 -17.19
CA SER A 109 28.67 9.19 -16.94
C SER A 109 28.85 7.93 -16.10
N LEU A 110 27.80 7.49 -15.40
CA LEU A 110 27.77 6.24 -14.61
C LEU A 110 27.06 5.10 -15.34
N GLY A 111 26.61 5.31 -16.57
CA GLY A 111 25.92 4.33 -17.40
C GLY A 111 24.40 4.44 -17.36
N SER A 112 23.85 5.54 -16.85
CA SER A 112 22.42 5.84 -16.96
C SER A 112 22.08 6.39 -18.35
N ASP A 113 20.82 6.24 -18.75
CA ASP A 113 20.28 6.84 -19.98
C ASP A 113 19.95 8.33 -19.82
N ARG A 114 19.94 8.83 -18.57
CA ARG A 114 19.62 10.22 -18.20
C ARG A 114 20.24 10.62 -16.89
N ASP A 115 20.34 11.94 -16.66
CA ASP A 115 20.68 12.51 -15.37
C ASP A 115 19.43 12.69 -14.52
N ALA A 116 19.39 12.09 -13.33
CA ALA A 116 18.24 12.18 -12.43
C ALA A 116 18.63 12.16 -10.96
N LEU A 117 18.01 13.02 -10.16
CA LEU A 117 18.08 12.97 -8.70
C LEU A 117 16.97 12.04 -8.17
N MET A 118 17.37 10.90 -7.61
CA MET A 118 16.46 9.91 -7.04
C MET A 118 16.15 10.24 -5.59
N LEU A 119 14.87 10.29 -5.24
CA LEU A 119 14.40 10.69 -3.91
C LEU A 119 13.41 9.67 -3.35
N SER A 120 13.60 9.32 -2.08
CA SER A 120 12.58 8.62 -1.31
C SER A 120 12.59 9.07 0.14
N ALA A 121 11.42 9.14 0.76
CA ALA A 121 11.27 9.44 2.17
C ALA A 121 10.06 8.70 2.74
N TYR A 122 10.12 8.34 4.01
CA TYR A 122 8.98 7.79 4.74
C TYR A 122 8.99 8.28 6.19
N ALA A 123 7.80 8.32 6.78
CA ALA A 123 7.64 8.51 8.21
C ALA A 123 6.42 7.72 8.70
N GLN A 124 6.52 7.18 9.90
CA GLN A 124 5.40 6.60 10.63
C GLN A 124 5.46 6.96 12.10
N ASN A 125 4.31 7.12 12.72
CA ASN A 125 4.19 7.30 14.16
C ASN A 125 2.90 6.67 14.67
N GLY A 126 2.90 6.21 15.92
CA GLY A 126 1.73 5.70 16.62
C GLY A 126 1.44 6.52 17.87
N TRP A 127 0.19 6.58 18.25
CA TRP A 127 -0.28 7.19 19.50
C TRP A 127 -1.22 6.25 20.22
N ASP A 128 -1.00 6.08 21.51
CA ASP A 128 -1.93 5.42 22.40
C ASP A 128 -2.76 6.46 23.17
N PHE A 129 -4.08 6.31 23.15
CA PHE A 129 -5.02 7.18 23.85
C PHE A 129 -5.60 6.51 25.11
N GLY A 130 -5.03 5.37 25.50
CA GLY A 130 -5.53 4.53 26.58
C GLY A 130 -6.82 3.79 26.22
N ARG A 131 -7.24 2.87 27.08
CA ARG A 131 -8.44 2.03 26.89
C ARG A 131 -8.42 1.28 25.56
N GLU A 132 -7.26 0.77 25.16
CA GLU A 132 -7.03 0.07 23.88
C GLU A 132 -7.47 0.87 22.64
N ARG A 133 -7.18 2.19 22.63
CA ARG A 133 -7.36 3.05 21.48
C ARG A 133 -6.02 3.50 20.96
N SER A 134 -5.76 3.23 19.70
CA SER A 134 -4.47 3.56 19.05
C SER A 134 -4.71 4.15 17.67
N LEU A 135 -3.86 5.10 17.29
CA LEU A 135 -3.80 5.68 15.96
C LEU A 135 -2.40 5.50 15.39
N PHE A 136 -2.31 5.03 14.18
CA PHE A 136 -1.05 4.92 13.43
C PHE A 136 -1.16 5.74 12.16
N VAL A 137 -0.14 6.55 11.90
CA VAL A 137 -0.04 7.34 10.67
C VAL A 137 1.25 6.96 9.97
N THR A 138 1.17 6.72 8.67
CA THR A 138 2.30 6.41 7.81
C THR A 138 2.25 7.30 6.59
N THR A 139 3.39 7.80 6.15
CA THR A 139 3.52 8.51 4.87
C THR A 139 4.77 8.06 4.14
N VAL A 140 4.67 7.98 2.82
CA VAL A 140 5.77 7.62 1.91
C VAL A 140 5.76 8.57 0.73
N ALA A 141 6.93 9.04 0.35
CA ALA A 141 7.14 9.84 -0.85
C ALA A 141 8.29 9.25 -1.65
N THR A 142 8.10 9.06 -2.94
CA THR A 142 9.13 8.62 -3.89
C THR A 142 9.05 9.45 -5.15
N GLY A 143 10.11 9.51 -5.91
CA GLY A 143 10.14 10.20 -7.20
C GLY A 143 11.56 10.51 -7.65
N ARG A 144 11.65 11.07 -8.83
CA ARG A 144 12.92 11.57 -9.38
C ARG A 144 12.77 12.98 -9.93
N VAL A 145 13.85 13.74 -9.90
CA VAL A 145 13.93 15.04 -10.57
C VAL A 145 14.83 14.86 -11.77
N GLU A 146 14.29 15.05 -12.96
CA GLU A 146 14.99 15.02 -14.24
C GLU A 146 14.57 16.23 -15.08
N ASP A 147 15.48 16.81 -15.83
CA ASP A 147 15.26 18.02 -16.67
C ASP A 147 14.62 19.19 -15.89
N GLY A 148 14.97 19.33 -14.60
CA GLY A 148 14.41 20.36 -13.72
C GLY A 148 12.96 20.15 -13.30
N GLY A 149 12.35 19.01 -13.60
CA GLY A 149 10.98 18.65 -13.25
C GLY A 149 10.87 17.38 -12.40
N LEU A 150 9.81 17.31 -11.60
CA LEU A 150 9.47 16.11 -10.85
C LEU A 150 8.82 15.09 -11.77
N ARG A 151 9.27 13.83 -11.74
CA ARG A 151 8.82 12.72 -12.55
C ARG A 151 8.63 11.46 -11.70
N ASN A 152 7.71 10.61 -12.13
CA ASN A 152 7.35 9.35 -11.47
C ASN A 152 7.22 9.52 -9.96
N ALA A 153 6.59 10.63 -9.55
CA ALA A 153 6.48 10.98 -8.15
C ALA A 153 5.16 10.48 -7.56
N VAL A 154 5.26 9.83 -6.41
CA VAL A 154 4.13 9.33 -5.64
C VAL A 154 4.28 9.80 -4.20
N TRP A 155 3.27 10.47 -3.69
CA TRP A 155 3.12 10.70 -2.26
C TRP A 155 1.88 10.00 -1.75
N SER A 156 2.05 9.13 -0.76
CA SER A 156 0.96 8.40 -0.12
C SER A 156 0.96 8.62 1.38
N ALA A 157 -0.23 8.60 1.97
CA ALA A 157 -0.42 8.65 3.40
C ALA A 157 -1.56 7.72 3.83
N ALA A 158 -1.42 7.11 5.00
CA ALA A 158 -2.43 6.28 5.60
C ALA A 158 -2.54 6.57 7.10
N ALA A 159 -3.77 6.57 7.61
CA ALA A 159 -4.05 6.61 9.04
C ALA A 159 -4.92 5.41 9.40
N ARG A 160 -4.57 4.68 10.46
CA ARG A 160 -5.32 3.53 10.97
C ARG A 160 -5.63 3.74 12.44
N TYR A 161 -6.90 3.70 12.77
CA TYR A 161 -7.40 3.85 14.13
C TYR A 161 -8.05 2.56 14.60
N TYR A 162 -7.71 2.15 15.80
CA TYR A 162 -8.25 0.99 16.48
C TYR A 162 -8.85 1.41 17.80
N ALA A 163 -10.01 0.88 18.13
CA ALA A 163 -10.65 1.12 19.43
C ALA A 163 -11.38 -0.14 19.89
N ARG A 164 -11.14 -0.58 21.12
CA ARG A 164 -11.96 -1.61 21.74
C ARG A 164 -13.32 -1.04 22.08
N THR A 165 -14.37 -1.63 21.51
CA THR A 165 -15.77 -1.21 21.72
C THR A 165 -16.48 -2.04 22.79
N SER A 166 -16.12 -3.33 22.92
CA SER A 166 -16.56 -4.21 24.02
C SER A 166 -15.49 -5.25 24.36
N GLU A 167 -15.83 -6.23 25.21
CA GLU A 167 -14.89 -7.33 25.53
C GLU A 167 -14.45 -8.11 24.30
N ASN A 168 -15.37 -8.34 23.36
CA ASN A 168 -15.15 -9.18 22.19
C ASN A 168 -15.21 -8.39 20.87
N THR A 169 -15.28 -7.05 20.90
CA THR A 169 -15.38 -6.24 19.68
C THR A 169 -14.32 -5.16 19.62
N LYS A 170 -13.83 -4.93 18.41
CA LYS A 170 -12.94 -3.81 18.07
C LYS A 170 -13.42 -3.09 16.82
N PHE A 171 -13.51 -1.78 16.94
CA PHE A 171 -13.69 -0.88 15.82
C PHE A 171 -12.35 -0.57 15.16
N PHE A 172 -12.34 -0.65 13.86
CA PHE A 172 -11.23 -0.28 12.99
C PHE A 172 -11.69 0.80 12.00
N ALA A 173 -10.89 1.82 11.83
CA ALA A 173 -11.06 2.81 10.78
C ALA A 173 -9.72 3.06 10.09
N ALA A 174 -9.73 3.09 8.77
CA ALA A 174 -8.56 3.43 7.98
C ALA A 174 -8.91 4.47 6.91
N VAL A 175 -8.05 5.45 6.78
CA VAL A 175 -8.05 6.39 5.66
C VAL A 175 -6.71 6.26 4.96
N ASN A 176 -6.71 6.07 3.67
CA ASN A 176 -5.51 6.15 2.87
C ASN A 176 -5.74 7.00 1.63
N GLY A 177 -4.67 7.62 1.15
CA GLY A 177 -4.69 8.43 -0.04
C GLY A 177 -3.32 8.46 -0.70
N ALA A 178 -3.33 8.75 -1.99
CA ALA A 178 -2.12 8.97 -2.77
C ALA A 178 -2.37 10.04 -3.83
N VAL A 179 -1.32 10.79 -4.12
CA VAL A 179 -1.26 11.73 -5.25
C VAL A 179 0.00 11.46 -6.03
N THR A 180 -0.07 11.64 -7.33
CA THR A 180 1.04 11.36 -8.23
C THR A 180 1.34 12.54 -9.15
N GLU A 181 2.57 12.64 -9.60
CA GLU A 181 2.99 13.63 -10.60
C GLU A 181 3.80 12.92 -11.68
N LYS A 182 3.33 13.02 -12.92
CA LYS A 182 4.00 12.47 -14.11
C LYS A 182 4.50 11.05 -13.91
N LEU A 183 3.58 10.12 -13.59
CA LEU A 183 3.88 8.69 -13.52
C LEU A 183 4.47 8.20 -14.85
N ASP A 184 5.37 7.25 -14.75
CA ASP A 184 5.80 6.47 -15.90
C ASP A 184 4.63 5.63 -16.43
N ALA A 185 4.60 5.38 -17.74
CA ALA A 185 3.44 4.77 -18.40
C ALA A 185 3.18 3.30 -18.01
N ASP A 186 4.14 2.66 -17.32
CA ASP A 186 3.99 1.34 -16.73
C ASP A 186 3.26 1.34 -15.37
N GLN A 187 2.98 2.52 -14.82
CA GLN A 187 2.38 2.67 -13.50
C GLN A 187 1.00 3.30 -13.56
N GLN A 188 0.08 2.74 -12.78
CA GLN A 188 -1.27 3.27 -12.59
C GLN A 188 -1.62 3.38 -11.10
N LEU A 189 -2.36 4.41 -10.75
CA LEU A 189 -2.97 4.54 -9.43
C LEU A 189 -4.42 4.05 -9.52
N LEU A 190 -4.66 2.85 -9.01
CA LEU A 190 -5.90 2.10 -9.17
C LEU A 190 -6.70 2.03 -7.87
N LEU A 191 -8.02 1.78 -7.98
CA LEU A 191 -8.94 1.58 -6.87
C LEU A 191 -10.03 0.61 -7.28
N GLY A 192 -10.38 -0.34 -6.41
CA GLY A 192 -11.39 -1.38 -6.63
C GLY A 192 -10.88 -2.75 -6.16
N GLY A 193 -11.77 -3.64 -5.73
CA GLY A 193 -11.44 -4.98 -5.27
C GLY A 193 -10.33 -5.01 -4.22
N GLU A 194 -9.20 -5.63 -4.53
CA GLU A 194 -8.02 -5.75 -3.66
C GLU A 194 -7.42 -4.40 -3.25
N GLU A 195 -7.65 -3.35 -4.04
CA GLU A 195 -7.19 -1.99 -3.73
C GLU A 195 -8.11 -1.27 -2.71
N GLY A 196 -9.05 -2.00 -2.09
CA GLY A 196 -9.76 -1.60 -0.89
C GLY A 196 -11.24 -1.26 -1.04
N LEU A 197 -11.80 -1.21 -2.24
CA LEU A 197 -13.25 -1.14 -2.48
C LEU A 197 -13.81 -2.53 -2.77
N ARG A 198 -14.06 -3.31 -1.73
CA ARG A 198 -14.41 -4.74 -1.81
C ARG A 198 -15.69 -5.04 -2.61
N GLY A 199 -16.59 -4.07 -2.73
CA GLY A 199 -17.84 -4.19 -3.49
C GLY A 199 -17.71 -3.97 -4.99
N TYR A 200 -16.50 -3.74 -5.51
CA TYR A 200 -16.28 -3.41 -6.92
C TYR A 200 -15.27 -4.35 -7.56
N PRO A 201 -15.31 -4.51 -8.90
CA PRO A 201 -14.29 -5.26 -9.61
C PRO A 201 -12.87 -4.77 -9.32
N LEU A 202 -11.89 -5.62 -9.53
CA LEU A 202 -10.47 -5.25 -9.42
C LEU A 202 -10.17 -4.06 -10.34
N ARG A 203 -9.40 -3.08 -9.84
CA ARG A 203 -8.88 -1.98 -10.67
C ARG A 203 -9.98 -1.16 -11.37
N TYR A 204 -11.15 -1.04 -10.74
CA TYR A 204 -12.34 -0.44 -11.34
C TYR A 204 -12.17 1.06 -11.66
N GLN A 205 -11.50 1.81 -10.77
CA GLN A 205 -11.16 3.21 -11.03
C GLN A 205 -9.65 3.40 -11.17
N ALA A 206 -9.25 4.30 -12.06
CA ALA A 206 -7.88 4.74 -12.25
C ALA A 206 -7.79 6.27 -12.21
N GLY A 207 -6.63 6.83 -11.85
CA GLY A 207 -6.43 8.28 -11.80
C GLY A 207 -5.02 8.68 -11.37
N THR A 208 -4.81 9.98 -11.17
CA THR A 208 -3.56 10.55 -10.65
C THR A 208 -3.61 10.83 -9.15
N SER A 209 -4.78 10.70 -8.55
CA SER A 209 -4.98 10.83 -7.10
C SER A 209 -6.07 9.87 -6.65
N ARG A 210 -5.95 9.34 -5.42
CA ARG A 210 -6.98 8.49 -4.82
C ARG A 210 -7.17 8.77 -3.34
N ALA A 211 -8.35 8.49 -2.84
CA ALA A 211 -8.64 8.40 -1.41
C ALA A 211 -9.59 7.23 -1.13
N LEU A 212 -9.36 6.56 -0.02
CA LEU A 212 -10.17 5.43 0.46
C LEU A 212 -10.38 5.55 1.96
N LEU A 213 -11.61 5.38 2.40
CA LEU A 213 -12.02 5.18 3.79
C LEU A 213 -12.54 3.76 3.96
N THR A 214 -12.08 3.06 4.98
CA THR A 214 -12.61 1.78 5.45
C THR A 214 -13.02 1.92 6.90
N LEU A 215 -14.25 1.51 7.23
CA LEU A 215 -14.75 1.35 8.58
C LEU A 215 -15.11 -0.11 8.79
N GLU A 216 -14.69 -0.71 9.90
CA GLU A 216 -14.96 -2.12 10.18
C GLU A 216 -15.17 -2.33 11.68
N GLU A 217 -16.25 -3.02 12.05
CA GLU A 217 -16.44 -3.55 13.39
C GLU A 217 -16.15 -5.04 13.36
N ARG A 218 -15.25 -5.50 14.22
CA ARG A 218 -14.80 -6.90 14.31
C ARG A 218 -15.32 -7.52 15.59
N TYR A 219 -15.88 -8.71 15.47
CA TYR A 219 -16.34 -9.52 16.59
C TYR A 219 -15.49 -10.79 16.70
N TYR A 220 -14.70 -10.89 17.75
CA TYR A 220 -13.84 -12.02 18.06
C TYR A 220 -14.63 -13.10 18.79
N THR A 221 -14.49 -14.35 18.36
CA THR A 221 -15.21 -15.49 18.92
C THR A 221 -14.24 -16.47 19.57
N ASP A 222 -14.73 -17.30 20.50
CA ASP A 222 -13.95 -18.43 21.06
C ASP A 222 -13.92 -19.63 20.11
N TRP A 223 -14.46 -19.50 18.90
CA TRP A 223 -14.51 -20.61 17.95
C TRP A 223 -13.12 -20.86 17.35
N TYR A 224 -12.61 -22.07 17.65
CA TYR A 224 -11.27 -22.49 17.26
C TYR A 224 -11.33 -23.84 16.51
N PRO A 225 -11.86 -23.86 15.28
CA PRO A 225 -12.05 -25.08 14.51
C PRO A 225 -10.72 -25.76 14.20
N PHE A 226 -10.73 -27.08 14.32
CA PHE A 226 -9.59 -27.96 14.05
C PHE A 226 -8.33 -27.61 14.83
N ARG A 227 -8.38 -26.71 15.80
CA ARG A 227 -7.21 -26.11 16.47
C ARG A 227 -6.19 -25.51 15.48
N LEU A 228 -6.72 -24.92 14.41
CA LEU A 228 -5.94 -24.31 13.33
C LEU A 228 -6.22 -22.83 13.15
N PHE A 229 -7.48 -22.41 13.32
CA PHE A 229 -7.90 -21.05 13.03
C PHE A 229 -8.68 -20.45 14.20
N HIS A 230 -8.29 -19.24 14.62
CA HIS A 230 -9.17 -18.38 15.40
C HIS A 230 -10.11 -17.64 14.45
N VAL A 231 -11.39 -17.61 14.79
CA VAL A 231 -12.42 -17.05 13.91
C VAL A 231 -12.97 -15.75 14.50
N ALA A 232 -13.06 -14.72 13.65
CA ALA A 232 -13.79 -13.51 13.96
C ALA A 232 -14.75 -13.18 12.82
N GLY A 233 -15.85 -12.50 13.14
CA GLY A 233 -16.75 -11.90 12.17
C GLY A 233 -16.40 -10.42 11.96
N ALA A 234 -16.78 -9.86 10.83
CA ALA A 234 -16.66 -8.44 10.54
C ALA A 234 -17.89 -7.90 9.84
N ALA A 235 -18.27 -6.66 10.15
CA ALA A 235 -19.16 -5.85 9.33
C ALA A 235 -18.41 -4.59 8.92
N PHE A 236 -18.50 -4.19 7.65
CA PHE A 236 -17.67 -3.12 7.12
C PHE A 236 -18.40 -2.19 6.16
N PHE A 237 -17.82 -1.02 5.99
CA PHE A 237 -18.20 -0.02 5.00
C PHE A 237 -16.92 0.56 4.39
N ASP A 238 -16.85 0.55 3.06
CA ASP A 238 -15.77 1.17 2.30
C ASP A 238 -16.31 2.31 1.44
N MET A 239 -15.52 3.36 1.30
CA MET A 239 -15.84 4.51 0.47
C MET A 239 -14.57 5.07 -0.15
N GLY A 240 -14.54 5.22 -1.47
CA GLY A 240 -13.35 5.71 -2.14
C GLY A 240 -13.60 6.30 -3.52
N ARG A 241 -12.59 6.99 -4.01
CA ARG A 241 -12.60 7.63 -5.32
C ARG A 241 -11.19 7.86 -5.83
N THR A 242 -11.04 7.85 -7.16
CA THR A 242 -9.85 8.40 -7.85
C THR A 242 -10.20 9.72 -8.53
N TRP A 243 -9.19 10.54 -8.82
CA TRP A 243 -9.28 11.80 -9.55
C TRP A 243 -8.16 11.89 -10.57
N GLY A 244 -8.38 12.71 -11.59
CA GLY A 244 -7.44 12.97 -12.68
C GLY A 244 -7.51 11.91 -13.77
N THR A 245 -6.81 12.19 -14.87
CA THR A 245 -6.70 11.29 -16.01
C THR A 245 -5.47 10.42 -15.86
N ASP A 246 -5.62 9.12 -15.95
CA ASP A 246 -4.52 8.17 -15.86
C ASP A 246 -3.72 8.06 -17.18
N VAL A 247 -2.72 7.19 -17.19
CA VAL A 247 -1.83 6.98 -18.35
C VAL A 247 -2.54 6.39 -19.57
N THR A 248 -3.69 5.72 -19.38
CA THR A 248 -4.52 5.20 -20.50
C THR A 248 -5.48 6.25 -21.05
N GLY A 249 -5.53 7.43 -20.44
CA GLY A 249 -6.52 8.46 -20.76
C GLY A 249 -7.88 8.24 -20.09
N ALA A 250 -8.05 7.19 -19.30
CA ALA A 250 -9.28 6.95 -18.56
C ALA A 250 -9.46 7.98 -17.43
N THR A 251 -10.71 8.38 -17.24
CA THR A 251 -11.15 9.22 -16.13
C THR A 251 -12.20 8.46 -15.35
N SER A 252 -12.09 8.52 -14.02
CA SER A 252 -13.04 7.84 -13.15
C SER A 252 -13.99 8.85 -12.52
N ASP A 253 -15.27 8.57 -12.62
CA ASP A 253 -16.34 9.42 -12.10
C ASP A 253 -16.98 8.80 -10.85
N GLY A 254 -17.34 9.70 -9.93
CA GLY A 254 -18.15 9.35 -8.77
C GLY A 254 -17.37 8.83 -7.58
N LEU A 255 -18.02 8.96 -6.45
CA LEU A 255 -17.62 8.39 -5.17
C LEU A 255 -18.28 7.01 -5.05
N LEU A 256 -17.47 5.98 -4.94
CA LEU A 256 -17.93 4.61 -4.80
C LEU A 256 -18.05 4.24 -3.33
N LYS A 257 -19.09 3.50 -2.96
CA LYS A 257 -19.38 3.04 -1.62
C LYS A 257 -19.88 1.61 -1.65
N ASN A 258 -19.47 0.85 -0.68
CA ASN A 258 -20.01 -0.49 -0.42
C ASN A 258 -20.10 -0.76 1.08
N PHE A 259 -20.97 -1.68 1.45
CA PHE A 259 -20.98 -2.29 2.76
C PHE A 259 -20.88 -3.80 2.63
N GLY A 260 -20.57 -4.47 3.73
CA GLY A 260 -20.50 -5.93 3.68
C GLY A 260 -20.33 -6.57 5.04
N ILE A 261 -20.28 -7.88 4.99
CA ILE A 261 -19.99 -8.74 6.13
C ILE A 261 -18.92 -9.75 5.74
N GLY A 262 -18.15 -10.23 6.71
CA GLY A 262 -17.10 -11.18 6.42
C GLY A 262 -16.62 -11.99 7.60
N LEU A 263 -15.80 -12.97 7.30
CA LEU A 263 -15.06 -13.77 8.26
C LEU A 263 -13.58 -13.38 8.24
N ARG A 264 -12.98 -13.49 9.41
CA ARG A 264 -11.55 -13.29 9.63
C ARG A 264 -10.99 -14.55 10.24
N LEU A 265 -10.05 -15.21 9.56
CA LEU A 265 -9.46 -16.46 10.01
C LEU A 265 -7.97 -16.25 10.29
N GLY A 266 -7.63 -16.20 11.56
CA GLY A 266 -6.23 -16.10 12.03
C GLY A 266 -5.62 -17.48 12.21
N SER A 267 -4.57 -17.82 11.46
CA SER A 267 -3.88 -19.10 11.63
C SER A 267 -3.07 -19.12 12.92
N SER A 268 -3.35 -20.08 13.80
CA SER A 268 -2.59 -20.26 15.05
C SER A 268 -1.21 -20.91 14.83
N ARG A 269 -0.97 -21.51 13.66
CA ARG A 269 0.27 -22.24 13.34
C ARG A 269 1.15 -21.56 12.32
N SER A 270 0.68 -20.49 11.65
CA SER A 270 1.49 -19.71 10.71
C SER A 270 2.47 -18.83 11.47
N ALA A 271 3.74 -18.90 11.13
CA ALA A 271 4.76 -17.97 11.65
C ALA A 271 4.58 -16.54 11.09
N PHE A 272 3.89 -16.38 9.97
CA PHE A 272 3.75 -15.11 9.25
C PHE A 272 2.61 -14.23 9.78
N GLY A 273 1.75 -14.74 10.66
CA GLY A 273 0.68 -13.94 11.28
C GLY A 273 -0.42 -13.46 10.33
N ASN A 274 -0.58 -14.12 9.18
CA ASN A 274 -1.57 -13.72 8.19
C ASN A 274 -2.98 -14.03 8.65
N VAL A 275 -3.92 -13.13 8.33
CA VAL A 275 -5.36 -13.31 8.52
C VAL A 275 -6.02 -13.44 7.15
N ILE A 276 -6.80 -14.49 6.96
CA ILE A 276 -7.62 -14.69 5.76
C ILE A 276 -8.93 -13.93 5.97
N HIS A 277 -9.24 -13.04 5.05
CA HIS A 277 -10.52 -12.34 4.95
C HIS A 277 -11.38 -13.03 3.91
N ILE A 278 -12.63 -13.31 4.26
CA ILE A 278 -13.64 -13.88 3.37
C ILE A 278 -14.85 -12.96 3.46
N ASP A 279 -15.06 -12.12 2.45
CA ASP A 279 -16.01 -11.04 2.49
C ASP A 279 -17.11 -11.20 1.44
N LEU A 280 -18.33 -10.82 1.82
CA LEU A 280 -19.46 -10.56 0.93
C LEU A 280 -19.70 -9.06 0.97
N ALA A 281 -19.48 -8.38 -0.14
CA ALA A 281 -19.61 -6.94 -0.27
C ALA A 281 -20.73 -6.57 -1.24
N PHE A 282 -21.47 -5.54 -0.90
CA PHE A 282 -22.64 -5.05 -1.62
C PHE A 282 -22.36 -3.62 -2.09
N PRO A 283 -22.14 -3.38 -3.40
CA PRO A 283 -21.95 -2.03 -3.93
C PRO A 283 -23.22 -1.19 -3.75
N LEU A 284 -23.06 0.09 -3.45
CA LEU A 284 -24.15 1.06 -3.30
C LEU A 284 -24.26 1.99 -4.49
N ASP A 285 -23.21 2.09 -5.26
CA ASP A 285 -23.10 2.94 -6.44
C ASP A 285 -22.54 2.11 -7.59
N GLY A 286 -22.78 2.50 -8.83
CA GLY A 286 -22.26 1.84 -10.02
C GLY A 286 -23.33 1.60 -11.07
N GLY A 287 -22.91 1.19 -12.25
CA GLY A 287 -23.76 0.88 -13.39
C GLY A 287 -24.18 -0.59 -13.45
N ASP A 288 -24.79 -0.94 -14.57
CA ASP A 288 -25.23 -2.32 -14.88
C ASP A 288 -24.04 -3.31 -15.07
N ASP A 289 -22.83 -2.80 -15.10
CA ASP A 289 -21.57 -3.53 -15.22
C ASP A 289 -21.05 -4.10 -13.87
N ILE A 290 -21.70 -3.76 -12.75
CA ILE A 290 -21.29 -4.19 -11.43
C ILE A 290 -22.30 -5.19 -10.85
N ASP A 291 -21.81 -6.37 -10.50
CA ASP A 291 -22.62 -7.37 -9.81
C ASP A 291 -23.10 -6.85 -8.44
N SER A 292 -24.34 -7.13 -8.10
CA SER A 292 -24.97 -6.69 -6.85
C SER A 292 -24.30 -7.25 -5.58
N VAL A 293 -23.48 -8.29 -5.71
CA VAL A 293 -22.71 -8.92 -4.63
C VAL A 293 -21.34 -9.31 -5.15
N GLN A 294 -20.31 -8.90 -4.44
CA GLN A 294 -18.94 -9.31 -4.69
C GLN A 294 -18.49 -10.29 -3.60
N PHE A 295 -17.88 -11.40 -4.00
CA PHE A 295 -17.23 -12.34 -3.09
C PHE A 295 -15.72 -12.15 -3.17
N VAL A 296 -15.10 -11.78 -2.04
CA VAL A 296 -13.67 -11.46 -1.98
C VAL A 296 -12.98 -12.36 -0.97
N VAL A 297 -11.87 -12.95 -1.37
CA VAL A 297 -10.99 -13.72 -0.47
C VAL A 297 -9.59 -13.12 -0.56
N GLU A 298 -9.10 -12.61 0.54
CA GLU A 298 -7.78 -11.99 0.63
C GLU A 298 -7.00 -12.52 1.83
N THR A 299 -5.69 -12.52 1.71
CA THR A 299 -4.80 -12.79 2.84
C THR A 299 -4.04 -11.52 3.20
N LYS A 300 -4.25 -11.01 4.41
CA LYS A 300 -3.61 -9.77 4.89
C LYS A 300 -2.62 -10.05 6.01
N VAL A 301 -1.46 -9.41 5.93
CA VAL A 301 -0.45 -9.38 7.00
C VAL A 301 -0.74 -8.25 7.98
N ARG A 302 -1.33 -7.17 7.47
CA ARG A 302 -1.80 -5.99 8.21
C ARG A 302 -3.11 -5.52 7.58
N PHE A 303 -3.93 -4.91 8.42
CA PHE A 303 -5.19 -4.29 7.97
C PHE A 303 -4.94 -2.93 7.37
#